data_f23e59534cb61354c0e9e31685723a1e
#
_entry.id   f23e59534cb61354c0e9e31685723a1e
#
_cell.length_a   1.000
_cell.length_b   1.000
_cell.length_c   1.000
_cell.angle_alpha   90.00
_cell.angle_beta   90.00
_cell.angle_gamma   90.00
#
_symmetry.space_group_name_H-M   'P 1'
#
loop_
_entity.id
_entity.type
_entity.pdbx_description
1 polymer ?
#
loop_
_entity_poly.entity_id
_entity_poly.type
_entity_poly.pdbx_seq_one_letter_code
_entity_poly.pdbx_strand_id
1 'polypeptide(L)'
;MNNTTGHAHDATAWLQLARRLQKQQLQQLSQLGELASQLSALVHMLQCERGASNIYLCSGGLLYTAECRAGGALVDERLALFYASLERARAVAGSALCWRIARAVDELAQLPALRAQIGRRQIAAEAATEQFSRVIRHLLNIAPQLNDSIDDPPVAGRMVALYSFMQGKELVGQERALGALGFTRGEFSDSLRQQLVDRIDGQQPCFDSFQALGSPATVQLFRIQCHAGLDIEQLRRIACTRQPAADCGETALRWFGLQTQRLEQLREVEEQLIDDLLDATDALLADDAPGWQAGEEDDSVTPRLDKQLLPLVRQQAYELQQLSSQLASLKDALEERKLIEKAKSLLMTHQGMQEEQAWQTLRKMAMDKNQRMVEIARALLMVKAIWPLTPKE
;
A
#
# COMPACT_ATOMS: atom_id res chain seq x y z
N MET A 1 -50.97 -11.43 46.38
CA MET A 1 -49.85 -12.38 46.41
C MET A 1 -49.12 -12.29 45.11
N ASN A 2 -47.88 -11.88 45.22
CA ASN A 2 -47.00 -11.49 44.10
C ASN A 2 -46.66 -12.64 43.17
N ASN A 3 -46.77 -12.39 41.90
CA ASN A 3 -46.09 -13.20 40.91
C ASN A 3 -45.12 -12.32 40.10
N THR A 4 -44.05 -11.91 40.76
CA THR A 4 -42.86 -11.33 40.16
C THR A 4 -41.79 -12.39 40.12
N THR A 5 -41.90 -13.37 39.25
CA THR A 5 -40.81 -14.32 39.03
C THR A 5 -40.53 -14.43 37.57
N GLY A 6 -39.38 -13.98 37.19
CA GLY A 6 -38.46 -14.76 36.43
C GLY A 6 -38.41 -14.53 34.91
N HIS A 7 -38.07 -13.32 34.46
CA HIS A 7 -37.55 -13.17 33.08
C HIS A 7 -36.01 -13.20 33.01
N ALA A 8 -35.35 -13.45 34.13
CA ALA A 8 -33.88 -13.34 34.19
C ALA A 8 -33.09 -14.62 33.90
N HIS A 9 -33.75 -15.80 33.78
CA HIS A 9 -33.03 -17.09 33.76
C HIS A 9 -33.55 -18.08 32.73
N ASP A 10 -34.12 -17.60 31.61
CA ASP A 10 -34.47 -18.53 30.51
C ASP A 10 -33.24 -18.73 29.59
N ALA A 11 -32.56 -19.88 29.80
CA ALA A 11 -31.43 -20.28 28.97
C ALA A 11 -31.77 -20.30 27.47
N THR A 12 -33.02 -20.62 27.13
CA THR A 12 -33.51 -20.65 25.76
C THR A 12 -33.53 -19.24 25.16
N ALA A 13 -33.90 -18.22 25.94
CA ALA A 13 -33.89 -16.82 25.49
C ALA A 13 -32.47 -16.32 25.22
N TRP A 14 -31.51 -16.67 26.07
CA TRP A 14 -30.09 -16.35 25.85
C TRP A 14 -29.52 -17.08 24.64
N LEU A 15 -29.85 -18.34 24.43
CA LEU A 15 -29.45 -19.10 23.27
C LEU A 15 -30.01 -18.50 21.96
N GLN A 16 -31.28 -18.09 21.96
CA GLN A 16 -31.90 -17.42 20.82
C GLN A 16 -31.25 -16.06 20.54
N LEU A 17 -30.91 -15.30 21.59
CA LEU A 17 -30.18 -14.04 21.45
C LEU A 17 -28.78 -14.28 20.87
N ALA A 18 -28.03 -15.26 21.38
CA ALA A 18 -26.70 -15.60 20.88
C ALA A 18 -26.73 -15.96 19.39
N ARG A 19 -27.68 -16.83 18.97
CA ARG A 19 -27.87 -17.17 17.54
C ARG A 19 -28.21 -15.97 16.67
N ARG A 20 -29.05 -15.07 17.16
CA ARG A 20 -29.40 -13.84 16.42
C ARG A 20 -28.17 -12.94 16.26
N LEU A 21 -27.40 -12.73 17.32
CA LEU A 21 -26.18 -11.92 17.28
C LEU A 21 -25.12 -12.57 16.34
N GLN A 22 -24.93 -13.87 16.43
CA GLN A 22 -24.04 -14.61 15.55
C GLN A 22 -24.44 -14.44 14.07
N LYS A 23 -25.72 -14.61 13.75
CA LYS A 23 -26.22 -14.39 12.38
C LYS A 23 -26.01 -12.95 11.90
N GLN A 24 -26.20 -11.96 12.77
CA GLN A 24 -25.91 -10.56 12.46
C GLN A 24 -24.43 -10.33 12.19
N GLN A 25 -23.54 -10.88 13.02
CA GLN A 25 -22.09 -10.79 12.81
C GLN A 25 -21.64 -11.42 11.49
N LEU A 26 -22.18 -12.60 11.15
CA LEU A 26 -21.89 -13.27 9.88
C LEU A 26 -22.39 -12.48 8.66
N GLN A 27 -23.57 -11.88 8.74
CA GLN A 27 -24.06 -10.99 7.68
C GLN A 27 -23.18 -9.74 7.51
N GLN A 28 -22.68 -9.17 8.62
CA GLN A 28 -21.73 -8.07 8.59
C GLN A 28 -20.43 -8.49 7.92
N LEU A 29 -19.91 -9.67 8.28
CA LEU A 29 -18.69 -10.22 7.72
C LEU A 29 -18.79 -10.43 6.19
N SER A 30 -19.91 -10.94 5.68
CA SER A 30 -20.17 -11.08 4.24
C SER A 30 -20.14 -9.72 3.52
N GLN A 31 -20.75 -8.67 4.11
CA GLN A 31 -20.71 -7.32 3.54
C GLN A 31 -19.30 -6.72 3.51
N LEU A 32 -18.50 -6.97 4.55
CA LEU A 32 -17.11 -6.53 4.61
C LEU A 32 -16.22 -7.31 3.62
N GLY A 33 -16.46 -8.60 3.42
CA GLY A 33 -15.80 -9.43 2.40
C GLY A 33 -16.10 -8.92 0.98
N GLU A 34 -17.36 -8.59 0.69
CA GLU A 34 -17.73 -7.98 -0.59
C GLU A 34 -17.04 -6.62 -0.79
N LEU A 35 -16.99 -5.78 0.25
CA LEU A 35 -16.26 -4.51 0.17
C LEU A 35 -14.76 -4.72 -0.11
N ALA A 36 -14.12 -5.72 0.51
CA ALA A 36 -12.74 -6.08 0.25
C ALA A 36 -12.52 -6.52 -1.22
N SER A 37 -13.44 -7.29 -1.78
CA SER A 37 -13.42 -7.70 -3.20
C SER A 37 -13.51 -6.50 -4.14
N GLN A 38 -14.47 -5.60 -3.93
CA GLN A 38 -14.64 -4.40 -4.77
C GLN A 38 -13.45 -3.43 -4.62
N LEU A 39 -12.89 -3.32 -3.42
CA LEU A 39 -11.68 -2.55 -3.14
C LEU A 39 -10.48 -3.08 -3.95
N SER A 40 -10.25 -4.39 -3.93
CA SER A 40 -9.18 -5.06 -4.68
C SER A 40 -9.33 -4.82 -6.19
N ALA A 41 -10.56 -4.99 -6.73
CA ALA A 41 -10.84 -4.78 -8.15
C ALA A 41 -10.59 -3.33 -8.57
N LEU A 42 -11.00 -2.34 -7.76
CA LEU A 42 -10.76 -0.93 -8.02
C LEU A 42 -9.27 -0.58 -7.98
N VAL A 43 -8.55 -1.07 -6.97
CA VAL A 43 -7.08 -0.88 -6.84
C VAL A 43 -6.37 -1.42 -8.07
N HIS A 44 -6.73 -2.63 -8.54
CA HIS A 44 -6.13 -3.22 -9.74
C HIS A 44 -6.34 -2.35 -10.99
N MET A 45 -7.56 -1.85 -11.23
CA MET A 45 -7.83 -0.98 -12.37
C MET A 45 -7.07 0.35 -12.28
N LEU A 46 -6.95 0.94 -11.10
CA LEU A 46 -6.12 2.12 -10.86
C LEU A 46 -4.62 1.85 -11.12
N GLN A 47 -4.12 0.68 -10.79
CA GLN A 47 -2.74 0.26 -11.12
C GLN A 47 -2.53 0.15 -12.63
N CYS A 48 -3.52 -0.36 -13.37
CA CYS A 48 -3.51 -0.43 -14.83
C CYS A 48 -3.54 0.98 -15.45
N GLU A 49 -4.45 1.85 -15.00
CA GLU A 49 -4.56 3.24 -15.47
C GLU A 49 -3.27 4.04 -15.18
N ARG A 50 -2.69 3.89 -13.98
CA ARG A 50 -1.40 4.47 -13.62
C ARG A 50 -0.30 4.03 -14.57
N GLY A 51 -0.24 2.73 -14.88
CA GLY A 51 0.75 2.17 -15.80
C GLY A 51 0.63 2.72 -17.21
N ALA A 52 -0.58 2.74 -17.76
CA ALA A 52 -0.86 3.30 -19.09
C ALA A 52 -0.53 4.80 -19.15
N SER A 53 -0.94 5.56 -18.13
CA SER A 53 -0.67 6.99 -18.01
C SER A 53 0.84 7.29 -17.93
N ASN A 54 1.60 6.45 -17.21
CA ASN A 54 3.05 6.59 -17.10
C ASN A 54 3.72 6.46 -18.49
N ILE A 55 3.44 5.40 -19.25
CA ILE A 55 3.99 5.21 -20.59
C ILE A 55 3.52 6.30 -21.54
N TYR A 56 2.23 6.70 -21.48
CA TYR A 56 1.71 7.79 -22.29
C TYR A 56 2.49 9.10 -22.08
N LEU A 57 2.73 9.48 -20.84
CA LEU A 57 3.46 10.70 -20.50
C LEU A 57 4.96 10.57 -20.85
N CYS A 58 5.60 9.45 -20.54
CA CYS A 58 7.00 9.19 -20.87
C CYS A 58 7.27 9.22 -22.38
N SER A 59 6.33 8.75 -23.22
CA SER A 59 6.43 8.77 -24.66
C SER A 59 6.01 10.11 -25.32
N GLY A 60 5.73 11.13 -24.53
CA GLY A 60 5.21 12.41 -25.05
C GLY A 60 3.83 12.29 -25.70
N GLY A 61 3.03 11.28 -25.33
CA GLY A 61 1.70 11.01 -25.86
C GLY A 61 1.66 10.15 -27.13
N LEU A 62 2.77 9.55 -27.51
CA LEU A 62 2.85 8.72 -28.72
C LEU A 62 2.35 7.29 -28.52
N LEU A 63 2.58 6.74 -27.32
CA LEU A 63 2.22 5.37 -26.97
C LEU A 63 1.10 5.34 -25.91
N TYR A 64 0.33 4.27 -25.87
CA TYR A 64 -0.70 4.00 -24.85
C TYR A 64 -1.84 5.03 -24.79
N THR A 65 -2.13 5.74 -25.89
CA THR A 65 -3.23 6.73 -25.94
C THR A 65 -4.60 6.07 -25.79
N ALA A 66 -4.82 4.93 -26.44
CA ALA A 66 -6.06 4.18 -26.35
C ALA A 66 -6.24 3.51 -24.99
N GLU A 67 -5.16 2.89 -24.46
CA GLU A 67 -5.11 2.22 -23.17
C GLU A 67 -5.35 3.20 -22.02
N CYS A 68 -4.80 4.41 -22.11
CA CYS A 68 -5.01 5.46 -21.11
C CYS A 68 -6.49 5.89 -21.02
N ARG A 69 -7.18 6.00 -22.17
CA ARG A 69 -8.63 6.31 -22.21
C ARG A 69 -9.48 5.14 -21.73
N ALA A 70 -9.17 3.94 -22.21
CA ALA A 70 -9.89 2.73 -21.82
C ALA A 70 -9.72 2.44 -20.33
N GLY A 71 -8.52 2.61 -19.78
CA GLY A 71 -8.23 2.44 -18.36
C GLY A 71 -9.08 3.35 -17.48
N GLY A 72 -9.25 4.63 -17.86
CA GLY A 72 -10.12 5.56 -17.14
C GLY A 72 -11.57 5.12 -17.10
N ALA A 73 -12.12 4.62 -18.22
CA ALA A 73 -13.49 4.12 -18.28
C ALA A 73 -13.71 2.85 -17.42
N LEU A 74 -12.73 1.94 -17.43
CA LEU A 74 -12.77 0.73 -16.57
C LEU A 74 -12.69 1.08 -15.08
N VAL A 75 -11.88 2.07 -14.72
CA VAL A 75 -11.83 2.58 -13.33
C VAL A 75 -13.18 3.18 -12.94
N ASP A 76 -13.85 3.95 -13.81
CA ASP A 76 -15.15 4.56 -13.50
C ASP A 76 -16.25 3.49 -13.30
N GLU A 77 -16.21 2.40 -14.08
CA GLU A 77 -17.11 1.25 -13.88
C GLU A 77 -16.88 0.61 -12.51
N ARG A 78 -15.61 0.31 -12.15
CA ARG A 78 -15.26 -0.28 -10.84
C ARG A 78 -15.56 0.65 -9.68
N LEU A 79 -15.39 1.96 -9.88
CA LEU A 79 -15.71 2.97 -8.89
C LEU A 79 -17.19 2.99 -8.54
N ALA A 80 -18.08 2.83 -9.53
CA ALA A 80 -19.51 2.72 -9.29
C ALA A 80 -19.87 1.49 -8.43
N LEU A 81 -19.25 0.32 -8.71
CA LEU A 81 -19.44 -0.90 -7.92
C LEU A 81 -18.87 -0.75 -6.49
N PHE A 82 -17.72 -0.12 -6.36
CA PHE A 82 -17.13 0.18 -5.05
C PHE A 82 -18.04 1.09 -4.22
N TYR A 83 -18.57 2.18 -4.78
CA TYR A 83 -19.51 3.05 -4.07
C TYR A 83 -20.79 2.30 -3.67
N ALA A 84 -21.31 1.43 -4.51
CA ALA A 84 -22.46 0.59 -4.17
C ALA A 84 -22.15 -0.36 -2.99
N SER A 85 -20.93 -0.91 -2.90
CA SER A 85 -20.49 -1.74 -1.76
C SER A 85 -20.30 -0.92 -0.48
N LEU A 86 -19.83 0.34 -0.58
CA LEU A 86 -19.73 1.24 0.56
C LEU A 86 -21.10 1.54 1.18
N GLU A 87 -22.13 1.78 0.36
CA GLU A 87 -23.48 2.02 0.88
C GLU A 87 -24.03 0.79 1.62
N ARG A 88 -23.75 -0.43 1.15
CA ARG A 88 -24.13 -1.67 1.87
C ARG A 88 -23.36 -1.83 3.18
N ALA A 89 -22.06 -1.54 3.19
CA ALA A 89 -21.23 -1.62 4.39
C ALA A 89 -21.49 -0.51 5.42
N ARG A 90 -22.23 0.54 5.06
CA ARG A 90 -22.46 1.72 5.89
C ARG A 90 -23.12 1.40 7.24
N ALA A 91 -24.01 0.42 7.27
CA ALA A 91 -24.72 0.02 8.50
C ALA A 91 -23.81 -0.70 9.51
N VAL A 92 -22.70 -1.26 9.05
CA VAL A 92 -21.79 -2.10 9.84
C VAL A 92 -20.42 -1.45 10.08
N ALA A 93 -20.16 -0.31 9.42
CA ALA A 93 -18.88 0.38 9.48
C ALA A 93 -18.67 1.07 10.83
N GLY A 94 -17.59 0.72 11.52
CA GLY A 94 -17.13 1.45 12.72
C GLY A 94 -16.52 2.82 12.36
N SER A 95 -16.33 3.68 13.37
CA SER A 95 -15.84 5.05 13.16
C SER A 95 -14.45 5.10 12.49
N ALA A 96 -13.54 4.21 12.84
CA ALA A 96 -12.21 4.14 12.25
C ALA A 96 -12.27 3.81 10.75
N LEU A 97 -13.12 2.85 10.36
CA LEU A 97 -13.37 2.51 8.97
C LEU A 97 -13.97 3.70 8.20
N CYS A 98 -14.97 4.39 8.78
CA CYS A 98 -15.58 5.58 8.18
C CYS A 98 -14.55 6.68 7.88
N TRP A 99 -13.61 6.94 8.78
CA TRP A 99 -12.53 7.91 8.55
C TRP A 99 -11.60 7.52 7.40
N ARG A 100 -11.27 6.22 7.27
CA ARG A 100 -10.45 5.74 6.16
C ARG A 100 -11.18 5.84 4.83
N ILE A 101 -12.46 5.45 4.80
CA ILE A 101 -13.33 5.58 3.62
C ILE A 101 -13.44 7.06 3.21
N ALA A 102 -13.71 7.97 4.14
CA ALA A 102 -13.84 9.39 3.83
C ALA A 102 -12.57 9.96 3.17
N ARG A 103 -11.39 9.60 3.67
CA ARG A 103 -10.12 10.00 3.04
C ARG A 103 -9.92 9.40 1.65
N ALA A 104 -10.25 8.13 1.47
CA ALA A 104 -10.13 7.48 0.17
C ALA A 104 -11.08 8.10 -0.87
N VAL A 105 -12.31 8.42 -0.48
CA VAL A 105 -13.31 9.07 -1.34
C VAL A 105 -12.87 10.49 -1.72
N ASP A 106 -12.27 11.25 -0.81
CA ASP A 106 -11.74 12.59 -1.08
C ASP A 106 -10.60 12.54 -2.12
N GLU A 107 -9.68 11.58 -2.00
CA GLU A 107 -8.61 11.38 -2.99
C GLU A 107 -9.15 10.88 -4.34
N LEU A 108 -10.14 10.00 -4.35
CA LEU A 108 -10.80 9.53 -5.58
C LEU A 108 -11.49 10.69 -6.34
N ALA A 109 -11.99 11.69 -5.64
CA ALA A 109 -12.59 12.87 -6.25
C ALA A 109 -11.59 13.71 -7.08
N GLN A 110 -10.29 13.51 -6.89
CA GLN A 110 -9.24 14.21 -7.66
C GLN A 110 -8.94 13.56 -9.03
N LEU A 111 -9.40 12.31 -9.27
CA LEU A 111 -9.10 11.58 -10.51
C LEU A 111 -9.49 12.31 -11.79
N PRO A 112 -10.67 12.95 -11.91
CA PRO A 112 -11.04 13.67 -13.14
C PRO A 112 -10.08 14.80 -13.46
N ALA A 113 -9.63 15.56 -12.45
CA ALA A 113 -8.66 16.65 -12.63
C ALA A 113 -7.29 16.10 -13.05
N LEU A 114 -6.83 15.02 -12.43
CA LEU A 114 -5.59 14.33 -12.79
C LEU A 114 -5.61 13.85 -14.24
N ARG A 115 -6.69 13.17 -14.66
CA ARG A 115 -6.88 12.69 -16.04
C ARG A 115 -6.88 13.83 -17.06
N ALA A 116 -7.50 14.98 -16.72
CA ALA A 116 -7.47 16.16 -17.58
C ALA A 116 -6.04 16.72 -17.76
N GLN A 117 -5.23 16.74 -16.68
CA GLN A 117 -3.82 17.16 -16.76
C GLN A 117 -2.98 16.17 -17.59
N ILE A 118 -3.18 14.86 -17.40
CA ILE A 118 -2.51 13.82 -18.19
C ILE A 118 -2.87 13.97 -19.67
N GLY A 119 -4.13 14.06 -20.02
CA GLY A 119 -4.58 14.18 -21.41
C GLY A 119 -4.04 15.43 -22.12
N ARG A 120 -3.83 16.53 -21.38
CA ARG A 120 -3.20 17.75 -21.88
C ARG A 120 -1.68 17.73 -21.77
N ARG A 121 -1.08 16.71 -21.19
CA ARG A 121 0.36 16.56 -20.89
C ARG A 121 0.89 17.76 -20.06
N GLN A 122 0.08 18.23 -19.12
CA GLN A 122 0.39 19.36 -18.23
C GLN A 122 0.97 18.91 -16.89
N ILE A 123 1.23 17.60 -16.73
CA ILE A 123 1.81 16.99 -15.55
C ILE A 123 2.96 16.05 -15.96
N ALA A 124 4.02 16.02 -15.15
CA ALA A 124 5.12 15.10 -15.35
C ALA A 124 4.70 13.65 -14.98
N ALA A 125 5.32 12.67 -15.62
CA ALA A 125 5.02 11.24 -15.38
C ALA A 125 5.19 10.83 -13.92
N GLU A 126 6.23 11.33 -13.22
CA GLU A 126 6.44 11.10 -11.79
C GLU A 126 5.30 11.65 -10.94
N ALA A 127 4.91 12.90 -11.19
CA ALA A 127 3.86 13.55 -10.41
C ALA A 127 2.51 12.87 -10.62
N ALA A 128 2.19 12.44 -11.85
CA ALA A 128 0.99 11.66 -12.14
C ALA A 128 1.03 10.30 -11.43
N THR A 129 2.16 9.58 -11.50
CA THR A 129 2.36 8.29 -10.82
C THR A 129 2.20 8.42 -9.31
N GLU A 130 2.75 9.48 -8.69
CA GLU A 130 2.61 9.73 -7.25
C GLU A 130 1.16 10.04 -6.85
N GLN A 131 0.41 10.77 -7.67
CA GLN A 131 -1.01 11.04 -7.40
C GLN A 131 -1.84 9.75 -7.44
N PHE A 132 -1.66 8.89 -8.46
CA PHE A 132 -2.30 7.57 -8.48
C PHE A 132 -1.90 6.71 -7.28
N SER A 133 -0.61 6.67 -6.94
CA SER A 133 -0.09 5.90 -5.80
C SER A 133 -0.66 6.39 -4.47
N ARG A 134 -0.92 7.68 -4.34
CA ARG A 134 -1.58 8.27 -3.17
C ARG A 134 -3.03 7.81 -3.05
N VAL A 135 -3.80 7.85 -4.14
CA VAL A 135 -5.17 7.32 -4.18
C VAL A 135 -5.19 5.85 -3.79
N ILE A 136 -4.34 5.02 -4.41
CA ILE A 136 -4.23 3.58 -4.12
C ILE A 136 -3.86 3.34 -2.66
N ARG A 137 -2.93 4.09 -2.09
CA ARG A 137 -2.53 4.00 -0.67
C ARG A 137 -3.70 4.27 0.27
N HIS A 138 -4.51 5.28 -0.01
CA HIS A 138 -5.71 5.57 0.81
C HIS A 138 -6.76 4.49 0.71
N LEU A 139 -6.94 3.88 -0.46
CA LEU A 139 -7.80 2.71 -0.64
C LEU A 139 -7.28 1.50 0.14
N LEU A 140 -5.99 1.16 -0.02
CA LEU A 140 -5.38 0.04 0.69
C LEU A 140 -5.43 0.18 2.22
N ASN A 141 -5.44 1.41 2.74
CA ASN A 141 -5.59 1.68 4.18
C ASN A 141 -7.00 1.39 4.73
N ILE A 142 -7.97 1.06 3.88
CA ILE A 142 -9.30 0.59 4.29
C ILE A 142 -9.22 -0.85 4.81
N ALA A 143 -8.47 -1.73 4.13
CA ALA A 143 -8.44 -3.17 4.41
C ALA A 143 -8.07 -3.54 5.85
N PRO A 144 -7.08 -2.94 6.54
CA PRO A 144 -6.80 -3.24 7.95
C PRO A 144 -7.97 -2.96 8.89
N GLN A 145 -8.79 -1.95 8.58
CA GLN A 145 -9.94 -1.58 9.40
C GLN A 145 -11.12 -2.55 9.23
N LEU A 146 -11.18 -3.25 8.09
CA LEU A 146 -12.14 -4.34 7.90
C LEU A 146 -11.86 -5.49 8.86
N ASN A 147 -10.57 -5.79 9.07
CA ASN A 147 -10.13 -6.87 9.98
C ASN A 147 -10.48 -6.62 11.45
N ASP A 148 -10.54 -5.35 11.89
CA ASP A 148 -10.87 -5.01 13.28
C ASP A 148 -12.30 -5.43 13.70
N SER A 149 -13.16 -5.69 12.71
CA SER A 149 -14.55 -6.12 12.90
C SER A 149 -14.73 -7.65 12.81
N ILE A 150 -13.63 -8.42 12.64
CA ILE A 150 -13.66 -9.86 12.43
C ILE A 150 -13.21 -10.58 13.71
N ASP A 151 -14.14 -11.31 14.34
CA ASP A 151 -13.86 -12.07 15.55
C ASP A 151 -13.40 -13.52 15.26
N ASP A 152 -13.66 -14.02 14.05
CA ASP A 152 -13.27 -15.37 13.63
C ASP A 152 -11.79 -15.41 13.18
N PRO A 153 -10.91 -16.21 13.84
CA PRO A 153 -9.48 -16.22 13.55
C PRO A 153 -9.11 -16.70 12.14
N PRO A 154 -9.71 -17.78 11.59
CA PRO A 154 -9.52 -18.20 10.21
C PRO A 154 -9.81 -17.08 9.18
N VAL A 155 -10.93 -16.41 9.30
CA VAL A 155 -11.32 -15.32 8.39
C VAL A 155 -10.43 -14.10 8.57
N ALA A 156 -10.12 -13.72 9.82
CA ALA A 156 -9.16 -12.66 10.12
C ALA A 156 -7.79 -12.93 9.50
N GLY A 157 -7.29 -14.16 9.59
CA GLY A 157 -6.03 -14.59 8.98
C GLY A 157 -6.05 -14.42 7.45
N ARG A 158 -7.14 -14.82 6.77
CA ARG A 158 -7.31 -14.64 5.31
C ARG A 158 -7.38 -13.17 4.90
N MET A 159 -8.04 -12.33 5.71
CA MET A 159 -8.09 -10.89 5.47
C MET A 159 -6.70 -10.26 5.57
N VAL A 160 -5.89 -10.64 6.57
CA VAL A 160 -4.49 -10.17 6.71
C VAL A 160 -3.63 -10.68 5.54
N ALA A 161 -3.82 -11.92 5.10
CA ALA A 161 -3.13 -12.47 3.93
C ALA A 161 -3.44 -11.65 2.67
N LEU A 162 -4.72 -11.39 2.40
CA LEU A 162 -5.17 -10.57 1.27
C LEU A 162 -4.59 -9.15 1.33
N TYR A 163 -4.70 -8.47 2.48
CA TYR A 163 -4.14 -7.14 2.65
C TYR A 163 -2.62 -7.09 2.41
N SER A 164 -1.88 -8.00 3.00
CA SER A 164 -0.43 -8.08 2.83
C SER A 164 -0.05 -8.33 1.37
N PHE A 165 -0.79 -9.20 0.69
CA PHE A 165 -0.61 -9.47 -0.72
C PHE A 165 -0.86 -8.24 -1.60
N MET A 166 -1.96 -7.52 -1.37
CA MET A 166 -2.30 -6.28 -2.09
C MET A 166 -1.22 -5.21 -1.92
N GLN A 167 -0.63 -5.08 -0.72
CA GLN A 167 0.49 -4.17 -0.46
C GLN A 167 1.74 -4.59 -1.26
N GLY A 168 2.10 -5.86 -1.26
CA GLY A 168 3.21 -6.38 -2.06
C GLY A 168 3.03 -6.13 -3.55
N LYS A 169 1.83 -6.40 -4.08
CA LYS A 169 1.47 -6.13 -5.48
C LYS A 169 1.54 -4.63 -5.82
N GLU A 170 1.12 -3.75 -4.91
CA GLU A 170 1.26 -2.31 -5.10
C GLU A 170 2.73 -1.89 -5.22
N LEU A 171 3.61 -2.45 -4.41
CA LEU A 171 5.06 -2.18 -4.51
C LEU A 171 5.65 -2.66 -5.85
N VAL A 172 5.18 -3.79 -6.39
CA VAL A 172 5.54 -4.23 -7.76
C VAL A 172 5.03 -3.22 -8.81
N GLY A 173 3.81 -2.70 -8.66
CA GLY A 173 3.26 -1.69 -9.55
C GLY A 173 4.04 -0.36 -9.51
N GLN A 174 4.50 0.06 -8.34
CA GLN A 174 5.36 1.24 -8.17
C GLN A 174 6.76 0.98 -8.77
N GLU A 175 7.34 -0.20 -8.53
CA GLU A 175 8.59 -0.62 -9.16
C GLU A 175 8.51 -0.53 -10.69
N ARG A 176 7.42 -1.06 -11.30
CA ARG A 176 7.17 -0.96 -12.73
C ARG A 176 7.24 0.49 -13.23
N ALA A 177 6.56 1.41 -12.53
CA ALA A 177 6.48 2.81 -12.93
C ALA A 177 7.84 3.52 -12.80
N LEU A 178 8.58 3.31 -11.70
CA LEU A 178 9.91 3.90 -11.49
C LEU A 178 10.93 3.38 -12.49
N GLY A 179 10.93 2.07 -12.77
CA GLY A 179 11.82 1.47 -13.77
C GLY A 179 11.52 1.98 -15.19
N ALA A 180 10.24 2.04 -15.59
CA ALA A 180 9.83 2.59 -16.87
C ALA A 180 10.33 4.03 -17.06
N LEU A 181 10.21 4.87 -16.01
CA LEU A 181 10.71 6.23 -16.03
C LEU A 181 12.23 6.31 -16.22
N GLY A 182 13.00 5.54 -15.43
CA GLY A 182 14.46 5.54 -15.50
C GLY A 182 14.98 5.03 -16.85
N PHE A 183 14.42 3.94 -17.36
CA PHE A 183 14.79 3.40 -18.66
C PHE A 183 14.39 4.33 -19.82
N THR A 184 13.23 5.01 -19.73
CA THR A 184 12.84 6.00 -20.76
C THR A 184 13.80 7.18 -20.80
N ARG A 185 14.32 7.61 -19.66
CA ARG A 185 15.30 8.71 -19.56
C ARG A 185 16.73 8.27 -19.93
N GLY A 186 16.98 6.96 -19.95
CA GLY A 186 18.34 6.43 -20.06
C GLY A 186 19.21 6.74 -18.83
N GLU A 187 18.59 7.15 -17.70
CA GLU A 187 19.28 7.56 -16.50
C GLU A 187 18.49 7.22 -15.25
N PHE A 188 19.18 6.74 -14.22
CA PHE A 188 18.67 6.57 -12.86
C PHE A 188 19.46 7.48 -11.94
N SER A 189 18.84 8.59 -11.49
CA SER A 189 19.41 9.42 -10.43
C SER A 189 19.53 8.64 -9.12
N ASP A 190 20.40 9.06 -8.20
CA ASP A 190 20.55 8.39 -6.89
C ASP A 190 19.22 8.31 -6.14
N SER A 191 18.39 9.35 -6.20
CA SER A 191 17.06 9.35 -5.59
C SER A 191 16.12 8.33 -6.23
N LEU A 192 16.11 8.22 -7.57
CA LEU A 192 15.27 7.27 -8.29
C LEU A 192 15.72 5.82 -8.02
N ARG A 193 17.03 5.57 -7.96
CA ARG A 193 17.60 4.26 -7.59
C ARG A 193 17.19 3.86 -6.18
N GLN A 194 17.33 4.78 -5.22
CA GLN A 194 16.94 4.50 -3.84
C GLN A 194 15.46 4.18 -3.72
N GLN A 195 14.60 4.95 -4.39
CA GLN A 195 13.17 4.65 -4.42
C GLN A 195 12.90 3.28 -5.05
N LEU A 196 13.57 2.93 -6.14
CA LEU A 196 13.41 1.63 -6.79
C LEU A 196 13.82 0.48 -5.86
N VAL A 197 14.97 0.58 -5.21
CA VAL A 197 15.45 -0.41 -4.22
C VAL A 197 14.46 -0.52 -3.06
N ASP A 198 14.00 0.60 -2.49
CA ASP A 198 13.00 0.59 -1.41
C ASP A 198 11.70 -0.14 -1.80
N ARG A 199 11.27 -0.03 -3.08
CA ARG A 199 10.09 -0.76 -3.57
C ARG A 199 10.35 -2.25 -3.76
N ILE A 200 11.53 -2.62 -4.23
CA ILE A 200 11.92 -4.03 -4.40
C ILE A 200 12.04 -4.71 -3.03
N ASP A 201 12.77 -4.11 -2.10
CA ASP A 201 13.03 -4.67 -0.77
C ASP A 201 11.73 -4.77 0.07
N GLY A 202 10.82 -3.80 -0.09
CA GLY A 202 9.54 -3.80 0.60
C GLY A 202 8.56 -4.91 0.16
N GLN A 203 8.77 -5.56 -1.00
CA GLN A 203 7.90 -6.63 -1.49
C GLN A 203 8.00 -7.88 -0.62
N GLN A 204 9.22 -8.27 -0.23
CA GLN A 204 9.46 -9.53 0.46
C GLN A 204 8.70 -9.64 1.80
N PRO A 205 8.75 -8.67 2.73
CA PRO A 205 7.97 -8.75 3.97
C PRO A 205 6.46 -8.86 3.75
N CYS A 206 5.93 -8.22 2.71
CA CYS A 206 4.52 -8.31 2.37
C CYS A 206 4.15 -9.73 1.91
N PHE A 207 4.94 -10.32 1.03
CA PHE A 207 4.70 -11.67 0.53
C PHE A 207 4.99 -12.74 1.60
N ASP A 208 5.95 -12.53 2.49
CA ASP A 208 6.19 -13.44 3.63
C ASP A 208 4.98 -13.47 4.58
N SER A 209 4.40 -12.31 4.90
CA SER A 209 3.18 -12.22 5.71
C SER A 209 2.00 -12.93 5.04
N PHE A 210 1.83 -12.74 3.74
CA PHE A 210 0.84 -13.47 2.95
C PHE A 210 1.06 -14.98 3.01
N GLN A 211 2.30 -15.46 2.78
CA GLN A 211 2.60 -16.90 2.78
C GLN A 211 2.41 -17.57 4.14
N ALA A 212 2.55 -16.81 5.23
CA ALA A 212 2.32 -17.31 6.58
C ALA A 212 0.83 -17.54 6.91
N LEU A 213 -0.09 -16.81 6.26
CA LEU A 213 -1.51 -16.78 6.61
C LEU A 213 -2.44 -17.22 5.46
N GLY A 214 -1.94 -17.28 4.24
CA GLY A 214 -2.70 -17.71 3.05
C GLY A 214 -2.98 -19.22 3.05
N SER A 215 -3.96 -19.62 2.23
CA SER A 215 -4.24 -21.05 2.04
C SER A 215 -3.04 -21.74 1.37
N PRO A 216 -2.80 -23.05 1.67
CA PRO A 216 -1.72 -23.80 1.03
C PRO A 216 -1.81 -23.79 -0.51
N ALA A 217 -3.02 -23.81 -1.07
CA ALA A 217 -3.26 -23.78 -2.52
C ALA A 217 -2.81 -22.46 -3.13
N THR A 218 -3.23 -21.33 -2.53
CA THR A 218 -2.91 -19.98 -3.00
C THR A 218 -1.43 -19.66 -2.82
N VAL A 219 -0.80 -20.11 -1.73
CA VAL A 219 0.65 -20.00 -1.52
C VAL A 219 1.44 -20.80 -2.58
N GLN A 220 0.96 -22.00 -2.93
CA GLN A 220 1.56 -22.81 -3.96
C GLN A 220 1.46 -22.14 -5.34
N LEU A 221 0.29 -21.58 -5.69
CA LEU A 221 0.08 -20.85 -6.93
C LEU A 221 1.05 -19.67 -7.04
N PHE A 222 1.17 -18.87 -5.98
CA PHE A 222 2.13 -17.76 -5.92
C PHE A 222 3.58 -18.22 -6.15
N ARG A 223 4.00 -19.30 -5.49
CA ARG A 223 5.36 -19.84 -5.61
C ARG A 223 5.70 -20.32 -7.03
N ILE A 224 4.70 -20.80 -7.77
CA ILE A 224 4.91 -21.29 -9.12
C ILE A 224 4.95 -20.13 -10.15
N GLN A 225 4.05 -19.14 -10.00
CA GLN A 225 3.79 -18.17 -11.08
C GLN A 225 4.40 -16.79 -10.85
N CYS A 226 4.57 -16.34 -9.60
CA CYS A 226 4.78 -14.92 -9.32
C CYS A 226 6.23 -14.50 -9.05
N HIS A 227 7.20 -15.36 -9.34
CA HIS A 227 8.61 -15.00 -9.19
C HIS A 227 9.03 -13.93 -10.21
N ALA A 228 9.92 -13.04 -9.77
CA ALA A 228 10.63 -12.18 -10.69
C ALA A 228 11.54 -13.09 -11.56
N GLY A 229 11.24 -13.17 -12.87
CA GLY A 229 12.03 -13.95 -13.80
C GLY A 229 13.44 -13.38 -13.99
N LEU A 230 14.35 -14.18 -14.56
CA LEU A 230 15.73 -13.76 -14.81
C LEU A 230 15.84 -12.43 -15.57
N ASP A 231 14.95 -12.19 -16.53
CA ASP A 231 14.91 -10.94 -17.30
C ASP A 231 14.61 -9.72 -16.42
N ILE A 232 13.67 -9.83 -15.48
CA ILE A 232 13.35 -8.76 -14.51
C ILE A 232 14.56 -8.52 -13.62
N GLU A 233 15.20 -9.57 -13.10
CA GLU A 233 16.37 -9.46 -12.22
C GLU A 233 17.58 -8.83 -12.94
N GLN A 234 17.79 -9.14 -14.22
CA GLN A 234 18.82 -8.50 -15.03
C GLN A 234 18.55 -6.99 -15.19
N LEU A 235 17.31 -6.60 -15.47
CA LEU A 235 16.93 -5.20 -15.61
C LEU A 235 16.99 -4.46 -14.28
N ARG A 236 16.59 -5.08 -13.17
CA ARG A 236 16.80 -4.56 -11.79
C ARG A 236 18.27 -4.26 -11.55
N ARG A 237 19.14 -5.20 -11.90
CA ARG A 237 20.59 -5.03 -11.74
C ARG A 237 21.12 -3.85 -12.56
N ILE A 238 20.68 -3.69 -13.82
CA ILE A 238 21.04 -2.54 -14.63
C ILE A 238 20.56 -1.25 -13.98
N ALA A 239 19.30 -1.16 -13.59
CA ALA A 239 18.72 0.03 -12.97
C ALA A 239 19.43 0.43 -11.68
N CYS A 240 19.84 -0.55 -10.85
CA CYS A 240 20.46 -0.30 -9.55
C CYS A 240 21.96 -0.03 -9.59
N THR A 241 22.70 -0.54 -10.60
CA THR A 241 24.17 -0.54 -10.58
C THR A 241 24.85 0.15 -11.76
N ARG A 242 24.14 0.35 -12.89
CA ARG A 242 24.72 0.87 -14.13
C ARG A 242 23.84 1.98 -14.71
N GLN A 243 24.39 2.74 -15.64
CA GLN A 243 23.57 3.56 -16.52
C GLN A 243 23.05 2.68 -17.67
N PRO A 244 21.74 2.75 -17.98
CA PRO A 244 21.19 2.04 -19.14
C PRO A 244 21.83 2.57 -20.44
N ALA A 245 21.92 1.69 -21.45
CA ALA A 245 22.26 2.14 -22.78
C ALA A 245 21.13 3.00 -23.37
N ALA A 246 21.47 4.00 -24.16
CA ALA A 246 20.49 4.77 -24.92
C ALA A 246 19.96 3.91 -26.08
N ASP A 247 18.71 3.44 -25.98
CA ASP A 247 18.09 2.50 -26.92
C ASP A 247 16.72 2.95 -27.44
N CYS A 248 16.49 4.23 -27.48
CA CYS A 248 15.20 4.83 -27.92
C CYS A 248 13.96 4.30 -27.17
N GLY A 249 14.12 3.78 -25.95
CA GLY A 249 13.03 3.34 -25.10
C GLY A 249 12.64 1.87 -25.23
N GLU A 250 13.40 1.06 -25.98
CA GLU A 250 13.16 -0.38 -26.14
C GLU A 250 13.24 -1.11 -24.79
N THR A 251 14.28 -0.84 -23.99
CA THR A 251 14.43 -1.40 -22.65
C THR A 251 13.28 -0.97 -21.72
N ALA A 252 12.79 0.28 -21.83
CA ALA A 252 11.66 0.76 -21.03
C ALA A 252 10.37 -0.02 -21.34
N LEU A 253 10.08 -0.28 -22.61
CA LEU A 253 8.91 -1.06 -23.02
C LEU A 253 9.04 -2.53 -22.64
N ARG A 254 10.23 -3.12 -22.79
CA ARG A 254 10.51 -4.49 -22.34
C ARG A 254 10.31 -4.63 -20.84
N TRP A 255 10.87 -3.71 -20.05
CA TRP A 255 10.66 -3.65 -18.59
C TRP A 255 9.18 -3.58 -18.23
N PHE A 256 8.47 -2.63 -18.86
CA PHE A 256 7.05 -2.42 -18.60
C PHE A 256 6.23 -3.66 -18.94
N GLY A 257 6.51 -4.34 -20.07
CA GLY A 257 5.83 -5.56 -20.48
C GLY A 257 6.05 -6.71 -19.49
N LEU A 258 7.30 -6.97 -19.10
CA LEU A 258 7.65 -8.02 -18.14
C LEU A 258 7.00 -7.80 -16.76
N GLN A 259 7.05 -6.58 -16.26
CA GLN A 259 6.42 -6.25 -14.98
C GLN A 259 4.88 -6.26 -15.06
N THR A 260 4.29 -5.93 -16.20
CA THR A 260 2.86 -6.04 -16.43
C THR A 260 2.42 -7.51 -16.42
N GLN A 261 3.14 -8.40 -17.10
CA GLN A 261 2.88 -9.83 -17.04
C GLN A 261 2.95 -10.38 -15.61
N ARG A 262 3.95 -9.95 -14.82
CA ARG A 262 4.05 -10.33 -13.40
C ARG A 262 2.86 -9.81 -12.59
N LEU A 263 2.39 -8.59 -12.84
CA LEU A 263 1.23 -8.02 -12.15
C LEU A 263 -0.07 -8.75 -12.48
N GLU A 264 -0.24 -9.26 -13.71
CA GLU A 264 -1.37 -10.11 -14.08
C GLU A 264 -1.32 -11.46 -13.34
N GLN A 265 -0.16 -12.09 -13.25
CA GLN A 265 0.03 -13.32 -12.46
C GLN A 265 -0.28 -13.08 -10.97
N LEU A 266 0.15 -11.95 -10.42
CA LEU A 266 -0.21 -11.54 -9.06
C LEU A 266 -1.73 -11.29 -8.93
N ARG A 267 -2.39 -10.81 -9.98
CA ARG A 267 -3.85 -10.62 -9.99
C ARG A 267 -4.60 -11.95 -9.86
N GLU A 268 -4.17 -13.00 -10.57
CA GLU A 268 -4.78 -14.32 -10.45
C GLU A 268 -4.70 -14.87 -9.01
N VAL A 269 -3.55 -14.69 -8.33
CA VAL A 269 -3.40 -15.08 -6.92
C VAL A 269 -4.29 -14.24 -6.00
N GLU A 270 -4.41 -12.94 -6.27
CA GLU A 270 -5.27 -12.03 -5.49
C GLU A 270 -6.75 -12.42 -5.60
N GLU A 271 -7.20 -12.81 -6.79
CA GLU A 271 -8.57 -13.30 -7.01
C GLU A 271 -8.83 -14.59 -6.21
N GLN A 272 -7.89 -15.53 -6.21
CA GLN A 272 -8.00 -16.73 -5.39
C GLN A 272 -8.01 -16.42 -3.87
N LEU A 273 -7.26 -15.41 -3.41
CA LEU A 273 -7.32 -14.97 -2.01
C LEU A 273 -8.68 -14.38 -1.64
N ILE A 274 -9.34 -13.69 -2.56
CA ILE A 274 -10.68 -13.16 -2.38
C ILE A 274 -11.67 -14.32 -2.30
N ASP A 275 -11.58 -15.28 -3.22
CA ASP A 275 -12.45 -16.47 -3.22
C ASP A 275 -12.26 -17.27 -1.91
N ASP A 276 -11.01 -17.52 -1.49
CA ASP A 276 -10.70 -18.18 -0.20
C ASP A 276 -11.31 -17.43 1.00
N LEU A 277 -11.36 -16.09 0.96
CA LEU A 277 -11.97 -15.27 2.01
C LEU A 277 -13.49 -15.38 2.01
N LEU A 278 -14.11 -15.30 0.82
CA LEU A 278 -15.57 -15.40 0.67
C LEU A 278 -16.05 -16.80 1.03
N ASP A 279 -15.38 -17.85 0.57
CA ASP A 279 -15.68 -19.25 0.91
C ASP A 279 -15.61 -19.49 2.43
N ALA A 280 -14.60 -18.94 3.11
CA ALA A 280 -14.51 -19.05 4.56
C ALA A 280 -15.67 -18.35 5.27
N THR A 281 -16.12 -17.22 4.74
CA THR A 281 -17.27 -16.48 5.27
C THR A 281 -18.57 -17.26 5.06
N ASP A 282 -18.76 -17.82 3.86
CA ASP A 282 -19.96 -18.59 3.50
C ASP A 282 -20.01 -19.92 4.27
N ALA A 283 -18.89 -20.56 4.51
CA ALA A 283 -18.81 -21.75 5.34
C ALA A 283 -19.29 -21.49 6.78
N LEU A 284 -18.93 -20.34 7.36
CA LEU A 284 -19.44 -19.92 8.67
C LEU A 284 -20.94 -19.62 8.66
N LEU A 285 -21.46 -19.08 7.54
CA LEU A 285 -22.91 -18.82 7.38
C LEU A 285 -23.72 -20.11 7.23
N ALA A 286 -23.12 -21.12 6.57
CA ALA A 286 -23.75 -22.43 6.34
C ALA A 286 -23.69 -23.36 7.56
N ASP A 287 -22.77 -23.12 8.49
CA ASP A 287 -22.65 -23.90 9.73
C ASP A 287 -23.77 -23.51 10.70
N ASP A 288 -25.00 -23.91 10.36
CA ASP A 288 -26.14 -24.00 11.28
C ASP A 288 -25.80 -25.14 12.27
N ALA A 289 -24.85 -24.87 13.17
CA ALA A 289 -24.43 -25.80 14.18
C ALA A 289 -25.66 -26.43 14.86
N PRO A 290 -25.80 -27.78 14.87
CA PRO A 290 -26.90 -28.44 15.53
C PRO A 290 -26.92 -28.03 16.99
N GLY A 291 -28.11 -27.81 17.48
CA GLY A 291 -28.39 -27.27 18.79
C GLY A 291 -27.44 -27.78 19.87
N TRP A 292 -27.14 -26.88 20.79
CA TRP A 292 -26.48 -27.16 22.04
C TRP A 292 -26.95 -28.54 22.57
N GLN A 293 -26.13 -29.56 22.38
CA GLN A 293 -26.26 -30.83 23.09
C GLN A 293 -25.67 -30.58 24.46
N ALA A 294 -26.51 -30.63 25.50
CA ALA A 294 -26.09 -30.66 26.88
C ALA A 294 -25.36 -31.99 27.14
N GLY A 295 -24.15 -32.10 26.68
CA GLY A 295 -23.35 -33.26 26.77
C GLY A 295 -21.89 -32.88 26.65
N GLU A 296 -21.22 -32.83 27.81
CA GLU A 296 -19.76 -32.72 27.91
C GLU A 296 -19.16 -31.46 27.36
N GLU A 297 -19.45 -30.31 27.95
CA GLU A 297 -18.42 -29.29 28.05
C GLU A 297 -17.22 -29.94 28.74
N ASP A 298 -16.18 -30.17 27.97
CA ASP A 298 -14.86 -30.46 28.52
C ASP A 298 -14.50 -29.29 29.43
N ASP A 299 -14.61 -29.53 30.74
CA ASP A 299 -14.30 -28.57 31.81
C ASP A 299 -12.78 -28.34 31.89
N SER A 300 -12.06 -28.67 30.82
CA SER A 300 -10.69 -28.30 30.61
C SER A 300 -10.65 -26.79 30.34
N VAL A 301 -10.24 -26.05 31.37
CA VAL A 301 -9.81 -24.64 31.30
C VAL A 301 -8.53 -24.57 30.45
N THR A 302 -8.58 -25.06 29.22
CA THR A 302 -7.59 -24.69 28.20
C THR A 302 -8.01 -23.32 27.68
N PRO A 303 -7.24 -22.25 28.02
CA PRO A 303 -7.48 -20.97 27.39
C PRO A 303 -7.42 -21.21 25.90
N ARG A 304 -8.52 -20.93 25.18
CA ARG A 304 -8.53 -21.03 23.73
C ARG A 304 -7.34 -20.24 23.22
N LEU A 305 -6.34 -20.91 22.71
CA LEU A 305 -5.11 -20.34 22.15
C LEU A 305 -5.47 -19.21 21.14
N ASP A 306 -6.61 -19.38 20.47
CA ASP A 306 -7.17 -18.44 19.49
C ASP A 306 -7.42 -17.06 20.06
N LYS A 307 -7.93 -16.94 21.30
CA LYS A 307 -8.13 -15.65 21.96
C LYS A 307 -6.82 -14.97 22.39
N GLN A 308 -5.73 -15.74 22.51
CA GLN A 308 -4.41 -15.19 22.85
C GLN A 308 -3.58 -14.87 21.62
N LEU A 309 -3.76 -15.58 20.50
CA LEU A 309 -3.01 -15.34 19.25
C LEU A 309 -3.49 -14.08 18.52
N LEU A 310 -4.80 -13.80 18.50
CA LEU A 310 -5.32 -12.63 17.81
C LEU A 310 -4.79 -11.30 18.38
N PRO A 311 -4.77 -11.08 19.71
CA PRO A 311 -4.12 -9.91 20.29
C PRO A 311 -2.62 -9.85 19.99
N LEU A 312 -1.93 -11.02 19.95
CA LEU A 312 -0.50 -11.08 19.65
C LEU A 312 -0.20 -10.71 18.19
N VAL A 313 -1.01 -11.21 17.25
CA VAL A 313 -0.90 -10.84 15.82
C VAL A 313 -1.22 -9.34 15.60
N ARG A 314 -2.25 -8.81 16.28
CA ARG A 314 -2.57 -7.37 16.28
C ARG A 314 -1.42 -6.55 16.88
N GLN A 315 -0.84 -7.02 17.98
CA GLN A 315 0.30 -6.36 18.63
C GLN A 315 1.53 -6.39 17.72
N GLN A 316 1.86 -7.51 17.09
CA GLN A 316 2.97 -7.61 16.14
C GLN A 316 2.76 -6.74 14.90
N ALA A 317 1.54 -6.68 14.36
CA ALA A 317 1.22 -5.80 13.25
C ALA A 317 1.37 -4.31 13.65
N TYR A 318 0.95 -3.95 14.85
CA TYR A 318 1.11 -2.60 15.39
C TYR A 318 2.59 -2.27 15.67
N GLU A 319 3.36 -3.20 16.23
CA GLU A 319 4.80 -3.03 16.47
C GLU A 319 5.57 -2.91 15.15
N LEU A 320 5.24 -3.68 14.12
CA LEU A 320 5.80 -3.56 12.77
C LEU A 320 5.48 -2.19 12.15
N GLN A 321 4.27 -1.70 12.34
CA GLN A 321 3.88 -0.37 11.87
C GLN A 321 4.61 0.74 12.63
N GLN A 322 4.79 0.60 13.94
CA GLN A 322 5.60 1.53 14.75
C GLN A 322 7.08 1.49 14.34
N LEU A 323 7.66 0.31 14.19
CA LEU A 323 9.05 0.14 13.73
C LEU A 323 9.24 0.73 12.33
N SER A 324 8.30 0.52 11.42
CA SER A 324 8.33 1.10 10.08
C SER A 324 8.26 2.64 10.13
N SER A 325 7.41 3.22 10.99
CA SER A 325 7.34 4.66 11.16
C SER A 325 8.58 5.25 11.83
N GLN A 326 9.19 4.53 12.79
CA GLN A 326 10.44 4.91 13.42
C GLN A 326 11.62 4.83 12.44
N LEU A 327 11.67 3.79 11.61
CA LEU A 327 12.66 3.68 10.54
C LEU A 327 12.53 4.81 9.52
N ALA A 328 11.31 5.17 9.13
CA ALA A 328 11.07 6.32 8.25
C ALA A 328 11.58 7.62 8.89
N SER A 329 11.24 7.89 10.16
CA SER A 329 11.68 9.09 10.86
C SER A 329 13.20 9.13 11.08
N LEU A 330 13.83 7.98 11.36
CA LEU A 330 15.30 7.85 11.48
C LEU A 330 15.99 8.07 10.12
N LYS A 331 15.39 7.56 9.03
CA LYS A 331 15.87 7.77 7.67
C LYS A 331 15.81 9.25 7.29
N ASP A 332 14.70 9.91 7.59
CA ASP A 332 14.53 11.35 7.37
C ASP A 332 15.54 12.17 8.17
N ALA A 333 15.77 11.84 9.45
CA ALA A 333 16.76 12.50 10.29
C ALA A 333 18.21 12.29 9.79
N LEU A 334 18.51 11.10 9.25
CA LEU A 334 19.80 10.81 8.62
C LEU A 334 20.00 11.60 7.32
N GLU A 335 18.96 11.71 6.50
CA GLU A 335 19.00 12.52 5.28
C GLU A 335 19.16 14.02 5.61
N GLU A 336 18.44 14.52 6.61
CA GLU A 336 18.59 15.89 7.11
C GLU A 336 20.04 16.15 7.58
N ARG A 337 20.60 15.21 8.35
CA ARG A 337 21.99 15.31 8.83
C ARG A 337 22.99 15.30 7.68
N LYS A 338 22.82 14.43 6.68
CA LYS A 338 23.68 14.40 5.48
C LYS A 338 23.64 15.71 4.70
N LEU A 339 22.47 16.33 4.57
CA LEU A 339 22.31 17.62 3.89
C LEU A 339 23.04 18.74 4.66
N ILE A 340 22.89 18.77 5.98
CA ILE A 340 23.59 19.75 6.83
C ILE A 340 25.11 19.56 6.75
N GLU A 341 25.61 18.32 6.80
CA GLU A 341 27.06 18.02 6.68
C GLU A 341 27.61 18.42 5.29
N LYS A 342 26.86 18.18 4.21
CA LYS A 342 27.24 18.64 2.86
C LYS A 342 27.29 20.17 2.77
N ALA A 343 26.33 20.87 3.36
CA ALA A 343 26.30 22.32 3.39
C ALA A 343 27.45 22.90 4.24
N LYS A 344 27.78 22.26 5.36
CA LYS A 344 28.92 22.58 6.21
C LYS A 344 30.22 22.44 5.42
N SER A 345 30.43 21.29 4.76
CA SER A 345 31.60 21.06 3.91
C SER A 345 31.73 22.10 2.80
N LEU A 346 30.60 22.54 2.24
CA LEU A 346 30.57 23.60 1.24
C LEU A 346 31.10 24.93 1.77
N LEU A 347 30.64 25.37 2.95
CA LEU A 347 31.12 26.60 3.62
C LEU A 347 32.59 26.52 3.97
N MET A 348 33.05 25.36 4.48
CA MET A 348 34.47 25.14 4.79
C MET A 348 35.36 25.26 3.53
N THR A 349 34.92 24.65 2.42
CA THR A 349 35.70 24.62 1.17
C THR A 349 35.73 25.99 0.48
N HIS A 350 34.63 26.73 0.45
CA HIS A 350 34.52 27.96 -0.31
C HIS A 350 34.80 29.23 0.45
N GLN A 351 34.64 29.22 1.77
CA GLN A 351 34.88 30.40 2.60
C GLN A 351 36.06 30.23 3.59
N GLY A 352 36.75 29.08 3.54
CA GLY A 352 37.89 28.80 4.39
C GLY A 352 37.54 28.73 5.90
N MET A 353 36.25 28.48 6.21
CA MET A 353 35.79 28.45 7.59
C MET A 353 36.19 27.16 8.28
N GLN A 354 36.45 27.27 9.60
CA GLN A 354 36.57 26.11 10.49
C GLN A 354 35.17 25.45 10.68
N GLU A 355 35.14 24.17 11.02
CA GLU A 355 33.91 23.39 11.15
C GLU A 355 32.90 24.05 12.11
N GLU A 356 33.35 24.53 13.26
CA GLU A 356 32.52 25.20 14.25
C GLU A 356 31.91 26.51 13.70
N GLN A 357 32.70 27.26 12.95
CA GLN A 357 32.24 28.50 12.31
C GLN A 357 31.22 28.26 11.22
N ALA A 358 31.40 27.21 10.42
CA ALA A 358 30.42 26.80 9.40
C ALA A 358 29.08 26.37 10.03
N TRP A 359 29.14 25.64 11.14
CA TRP A 359 27.95 25.27 11.90
C TRP A 359 27.21 26.48 12.46
N GLN A 360 27.93 27.40 13.12
CA GLN A 360 27.34 28.61 13.68
C GLN A 360 26.75 29.51 12.60
N THR A 361 27.35 29.57 11.43
CA THR A 361 26.86 30.33 10.28
C THR A 361 25.54 29.75 9.77
N LEU A 362 25.46 28.44 9.58
CA LEU A 362 24.21 27.76 9.17
C LEU A 362 23.10 27.98 10.21
N ARG A 363 23.43 27.86 11.50
CA ARG A 363 22.49 28.09 12.59
C ARG A 363 21.98 29.51 12.62
N LYS A 364 22.86 30.51 12.47
CA LYS A 364 22.50 31.93 12.43
C LYS A 364 21.58 32.22 11.25
N MET A 365 21.91 31.74 10.04
CA MET A 365 21.05 31.89 8.86
C MET A 365 19.65 31.26 9.04
N ALA A 366 19.57 30.13 9.72
CA ALA A 366 18.31 29.46 10.04
C ALA A 366 17.46 30.32 11.02
N MET A 367 18.10 30.87 12.05
CA MET A 367 17.44 31.77 13.01
C MET A 367 16.99 33.08 12.35
N ASP A 368 17.86 33.72 11.57
CA ASP A 368 17.56 35.02 10.92
C ASP A 368 16.41 34.90 9.91
N LYS A 369 16.23 33.72 9.29
CA LYS A 369 15.14 33.45 8.33
C LYS A 369 13.93 32.74 8.93
N ASN A 370 13.99 32.39 10.21
CA ASN A 370 12.96 31.59 10.90
C ASN A 370 12.62 30.29 10.13
N GLN A 371 13.65 29.60 9.63
CA GLN A 371 13.55 28.36 8.85
C GLN A 371 14.35 27.25 9.52
N ARG A 372 14.02 25.99 9.19
CA ARG A 372 14.79 24.84 9.68
C ARG A 372 16.19 24.81 9.05
N MET A 373 17.19 24.39 9.81
CA MET A 373 18.59 24.35 9.35
C MET A 373 18.76 23.50 8.08
N VAL A 374 17.96 22.45 7.92
CA VAL A 374 17.96 21.59 6.71
C VAL A 374 17.48 22.35 5.47
N GLU A 375 16.54 23.28 5.62
CA GLU A 375 16.04 24.09 4.49
C GLU A 375 17.11 25.08 4.02
N ILE A 376 17.83 25.68 4.94
CA ILE A 376 18.98 26.55 4.63
C ILE A 376 20.10 25.72 3.97
N ALA A 377 20.38 24.52 4.50
CA ALA A 377 21.38 23.62 3.91
C ALA A 377 21.01 23.23 2.48
N ARG A 378 19.74 22.92 2.22
CA ARG A 378 19.22 22.60 0.87
C ARG A 378 19.33 23.77 -0.07
N ALA A 379 18.97 24.98 0.38
CA ALA A 379 19.08 26.21 -0.41
C ALA A 379 20.53 26.51 -0.80
N LEU A 380 21.49 26.36 0.13
CA LEU A 380 22.92 26.56 -0.15
C LEU A 380 23.45 25.54 -1.17
N LEU A 381 23.03 24.28 -1.08
CA LEU A 381 23.44 23.23 -2.03
C LEU A 381 22.83 23.45 -3.42
N MET A 382 21.60 24.00 -3.52
CA MET A 382 20.99 24.39 -4.79
C MET A 382 21.73 25.55 -5.45
N VAL A 383 22.13 26.55 -4.70
CA VAL A 383 22.90 27.69 -5.23
C VAL A 383 24.23 27.22 -5.84
N LYS A 384 24.90 26.24 -5.22
CA LYS A 384 26.12 25.63 -5.80
C LYS A 384 25.86 24.96 -7.15
N ALA A 385 24.73 24.28 -7.32
CA ALA A 385 24.39 23.60 -8.58
C ALA A 385 24.14 24.56 -9.74
N ILE A 386 23.68 25.78 -9.42
CA ILE A 386 23.35 26.82 -10.42
C ILE A 386 24.55 27.73 -10.73
N TRP A 387 25.49 27.87 -9.81
CA TRP A 387 26.63 28.76 -9.94
C TRP A 387 27.95 27.99 -9.75
N PRO A 388 28.56 27.45 -10.80
CA PRO A 388 29.89 26.88 -10.71
C PRO A 388 30.89 28.02 -10.43
N LEU A 389 31.26 28.18 -9.16
CA LEU A 389 32.30 29.14 -8.76
C LEU A 389 33.63 28.60 -9.28
N THR A 390 34.20 29.29 -10.26
CA THR A 390 35.59 29.10 -10.66
C THR A 390 36.51 29.32 -9.46
N PRO A 391 37.54 28.47 -9.22
CA PRO A 391 38.53 28.73 -8.18
C PRO A 391 39.26 30.04 -8.54
N LYS A 392 39.34 30.95 -7.60
CA LYS A 392 40.34 32.05 -7.69
C LYS A 392 41.73 31.44 -7.52
N GLU A 393 42.57 31.64 -8.52
CA GLU A 393 44.00 31.44 -8.47
C GLU A 393 44.66 32.18 -7.30
#